data_f6214e9782fba5c44be6c08af22e6349
#
_entry.id   f6214e9782fba5c44be6c08af22e6349
#
_cell.length_a   1.000
_cell.length_b   1.000
_cell.length_c   1.000
_cell.angle_alpha   90.00
_cell.angle_beta   90.00
_cell.angle_gamma   90.00
#
_symmetry.space_group_name_H-M   'P 1'
#
loop_
_entity.id
_entity.type
_entity.pdbx_description
1 polymer ?
#
loop_
_entity_poly.entity_id
_entity_poly.type
_entity_poly.pdbx_seq_one_letter_code
_entity_poly.pdbx_strand_id
1 'polypeptide(L)'
;PQSAAQGIGAAVENFLLAATEMGYGACYMTGPTHAKNRIEALINFDKPGYHLMSLIALGVPEENTPPAPKRKPLEEVVTFID
;
A
#
# COMPACT_ATOMS: atom_id res chain seq x y z
N PRO A 1 4.12 10.66 13.38
CA PRO A 1 5.56 10.36 13.34
C PRO A 1 5.93 9.43 12.20
N GLN A 2 7.12 9.61 11.65
CA GLN A 2 7.58 8.83 10.52
C GLN A 2 7.72 7.34 10.84
N SER A 3 8.09 7.02 12.07
CA SER A 3 8.24 5.61 12.46
C SER A 3 6.90 4.86 12.44
N ALA A 4 5.83 5.51 12.86
CA ALA A 4 4.51 4.91 12.81
C ALA A 4 4.07 4.67 11.38
N ALA A 5 4.31 5.65 10.49
CA ALA A 5 3.97 5.50 9.08
C ALA A 5 4.75 4.35 8.43
N GLN A 6 6.03 4.22 8.77
CA GLN A 6 6.85 3.13 8.25
C GLN A 6 6.36 1.77 8.74
N GLY A 7 5.93 1.68 9.99
CA GLY A 7 5.36 0.44 10.53
C GLY A 7 4.09 0.03 9.81
N ILE A 8 3.23 1.00 9.52
CA ILE A 8 2.01 0.74 8.75
C ILE A 8 2.36 0.24 7.35
N GLY A 9 3.35 0.86 6.70
CA GLY A 9 3.79 0.41 5.38
C GLY A 9 4.25 -1.04 5.38
N ALA A 10 5.00 -1.44 6.41
CA ALA A 10 5.44 -2.82 6.55
C ALA A 10 4.25 -3.78 6.73
N ALA A 11 3.26 -3.37 7.53
CA ALA A 11 2.05 -4.18 7.73
C ALA A 11 1.25 -4.31 6.42
N VAL A 12 1.18 -3.23 5.64
CA VAL A 12 0.50 -3.26 4.35
C VAL A 12 1.18 -4.24 3.41
N GLU A 13 2.51 -4.24 3.34
CA GLU A 13 3.23 -5.19 2.49
C GLU A 13 2.94 -6.63 2.89
N ASN A 14 2.90 -6.93 4.18
CA ASN A 14 2.53 -8.26 4.64
C ASN A 14 1.11 -8.62 4.23
N PHE A 15 0.19 -7.67 4.26
CA PHE A 15 -1.17 -7.87 3.80
C PHE A 15 -1.20 -8.21 2.31
N LEU A 16 -0.43 -7.46 1.50
CA LEU A 16 -0.40 -7.69 0.05
C LEU A 16 0.16 -9.09 -0.28
N LEU A 17 1.21 -9.50 0.41
CA LEU A 17 1.80 -10.82 0.21
C LEU A 17 0.84 -11.93 0.62
N ALA A 18 0.15 -11.77 1.74
CA ALA A 18 -0.84 -12.73 2.19
C ALA A 18 -2.00 -12.83 1.20
N ALA A 19 -2.48 -11.70 0.70
CA ALA A 19 -3.55 -11.69 -0.29
C ALA A 19 -3.15 -12.44 -1.55
N THR A 20 -1.93 -12.24 -2.03
CA THR A 20 -1.40 -12.92 -3.20
C THR A 20 -1.34 -14.43 -2.97
N GLU A 21 -0.86 -14.85 -1.81
CA GLU A 21 -0.78 -16.26 -1.46
C GLU A 21 -2.17 -16.91 -1.44
N MET A 22 -3.18 -16.18 -1.03
CA MET A 22 -4.56 -16.67 -0.98
C MET A 22 -5.29 -16.61 -2.32
N GLY A 23 -4.62 -16.13 -3.37
CA GLY A 23 -5.21 -16.06 -4.71
C GLY A 23 -5.98 -14.77 -5.00
N TYR A 24 -5.88 -13.77 -4.15
CA TYR A 24 -6.53 -12.49 -4.39
C TYR A 24 -5.60 -11.51 -5.08
N GLY A 25 -6.19 -10.54 -5.77
CA GLY A 25 -5.47 -9.38 -6.28
C GLY A 25 -5.65 -8.22 -5.31
N ALA A 26 -4.59 -7.45 -5.11
CA ALA A 26 -4.63 -6.30 -4.21
C ALA A 26 -3.82 -5.15 -4.79
N CYS A 27 -4.23 -3.93 -4.44
CA CYS A 27 -3.53 -2.73 -4.88
C CYS A 27 -3.43 -1.75 -3.72
N TYR A 28 -2.21 -1.34 -3.43
CA TYR A 28 -1.90 -0.35 -2.40
C TYR A 28 -2.05 1.03 -3.01
N MET A 29 -2.92 1.87 -2.43
CA MET A 29 -3.22 3.18 -2.97
C MET A 29 -2.98 4.26 -1.94
N THR A 30 -2.22 5.28 -2.31
CA THR A 30 -2.03 6.47 -1.50
C THR A 30 -2.69 7.71 -2.10
N GLY A 31 -3.02 7.67 -3.40
CA GLY A 31 -3.71 8.77 -4.05
C GLY A 31 -4.98 9.22 -3.35
N PRO A 32 -5.87 8.31 -2.91
CA PRO A 32 -7.08 8.72 -2.21
C PRO A 32 -6.85 9.49 -0.92
N THR A 33 -5.65 9.41 -0.33
CA THR A 33 -5.35 10.15 0.91
C THR A 33 -5.39 11.66 0.72
N HIS A 34 -5.34 12.16 -0.52
CA HIS A 34 -5.52 13.58 -0.80
C HIS A 34 -6.92 14.06 -0.43
N ALA A 35 -7.89 13.14 -0.31
CA ALA A 35 -9.24 13.45 0.10
C ALA A 35 -9.58 12.79 1.43
N LYS A 36 -8.59 12.63 2.32
CA LYS A 36 -8.76 11.84 3.55
C LYS A 36 -9.90 12.32 4.42
N ASN A 37 -10.09 13.63 4.56
CA ASN A 37 -11.16 14.16 5.40
C ASN A 37 -12.54 13.75 4.91
N ARG A 38 -12.72 13.75 3.58
CA ARG A 38 -13.98 13.33 2.96
C ARG A 38 -14.21 11.83 3.14
N ILE A 39 -13.15 11.05 2.97
CA ILE A 39 -13.25 9.60 3.10
C ILE A 39 -13.54 9.22 4.56
N GLU A 40 -12.85 9.84 5.51
CA GLU A 40 -13.08 9.60 6.93
C GLU A 40 -14.52 9.92 7.32
N ALA A 41 -15.08 11.01 6.76
CA ALA A 41 -16.46 11.37 6.99
C ALA A 41 -17.43 10.33 6.42
N LEU A 42 -17.13 9.82 5.21
CA LEU A 42 -17.98 8.82 4.58
C LEU A 42 -18.07 7.52 5.36
N ILE A 43 -17.00 7.10 5.99
CA ILE A 43 -16.97 5.86 6.77
C ILE A 43 -17.30 6.10 8.26
N ASN A 44 -17.70 7.33 8.60
CA ASN A 44 -18.04 7.72 9.97
C ASN A 44 -16.90 7.46 10.95
N PHE A 45 -15.67 7.74 10.50
CA PHE A 45 -14.48 7.57 11.33
C PHE A 45 -14.22 8.86 12.08
N ASP A 46 -14.46 8.84 13.40
CA ASP A 46 -14.40 10.04 14.22
C ASP A 46 -13.45 9.92 15.42
N LYS A 47 -12.52 8.97 15.38
CA LYS A 47 -11.58 8.79 16.49
C LYS A 47 -10.45 9.82 16.39
N PRO A 48 -10.32 10.71 17.42
CA PRO A 48 -9.25 11.70 17.41
C PRO A 48 -7.88 11.02 17.49
N GLY A 49 -6.91 11.59 16.81
CA GLY A 49 -5.55 11.05 16.79
C GLY A 49 -5.30 9.98 15.75
N TYR A 50 -6.32 9.55 15.02
CA TYR A 50 -6.17 8.58 13.94
C TYR A 50 -6.28 9.26 12.58
N HIS A 51 -5.54 8.80 11.62
CA HIS A 51 -5.52 9.37 10.29
C HIS A 51 -5.54 8.28 9.24
N LEU A 52 -6.25 8.53 8.14
CA LEU A 52 -6.21 7.64 6.99
C LEU A 52 -4.83 7.73 6.34
N MET A 53 -4.13 6.61 6.26
CA MET A 53 -2.79 6.56 5.68
C MET A 53 -2.79 6.02 4.27
N SER A 54 -3.66 5.07 3.96
CA SER A 54 -3.71 4.45 2.65
C SER A 54 -5.00 3.65 2.51
N LEU A 55 -5.24 3.19 1.30
CA LEU A 55 -6.35 2.29 0.98
C LEU A 55 -5.80 1.10 0.24
N ILE A 56 -6.44 -0.05 0.41
CA ILE A 56 -6.10 -1.26 -0.32
C ILE A 56 -7.35 -1.74 -1.04
N ALA A 57 -7.28 -1.83 -2.36
CA ALA A 57 -8.31 -2.50 -3.13
C ALA A 57 -8.01 -3.99 -3.14
N LEU A 58 -8.99 -4.81 -2.80
CA LEU A 58 -8.83 -6.27 -2.72
C LEU A 58 -9.96 -6.93 -3.49
N GLY A 59 -9.63 -7.92 -4.31
CA GLY A 59 -10.64 -8.63 -5.07
C GLY A 59 -10.09 -9.83 -5.80
N VAL A 60 -10.93 -10.46 -6.60
CA VAL A 60 -10.53 -11.58 -7.44
C VAL A 60 -9.95 -11.01 -8.73
N PRO A 61 -8.68 -11.33 -9.07
CA PRO A 61 -8.05 -10.76 -10.25
C PRO A 61 -8.59 -11.37 -11.54
N GLU A 62 -8.53 -10.60 -12.62
CA GLU A 62 -8.79 -11.11 -13.95
C GLU A 62 -7.65 -12.06 -14.37
N GLU A 63 -7.96 -12.96 -15.31
CA GLU A 63 -6.96 -13.93 -15.76
C GLU A 63 -5.77 -13.30 -16.45
N ASN A 64 -5.97 -12.18 -17.12
CA ASN A 64 -4.90 -11.49 -17.86
C ASN A 64 -4.32 -10.36 -17.02
N THR A 65 -3.34 -10.68 -16.19
CA THR A 65 -2.63 -9.63 -15.44
C THR A 65 -1.48 -9.08 -16.27
N PRO A 66 -1.24 -7.77 -16.23
CA PRO A 66 -0.12 -7.19 -16.95
C PRO A 66 1.21 -7.65 -16.35
N PRO A 67 2.28 -7.69 -17.15
CA PRO A 67 3.60 -8.05 -16.62
C PRO A 67 4.10 -7.00 -15.63
N ALA A 68 4.97 -7.44 -14.74
CA ALA A 68 5.59 -6.52 -13.78
C ALA A 68 6.40 -5.44 -14.52
N PRO A 69 6.41 -4.21 -14.03
CA PRO A 69 7.25 -3.18 -14.64
C PRO A 69 8.73 -3.52 -14.47
N LYS A 70 9.53 -3.02 -15.40
CA LYS A 70 10.97 -3.23 -15.35
C LYS A 70 11.57 -2.52 -14.14
N ARG A 71 12.57 -3.13 -13.53
CA ARG A 71 13.30 -2.55 -12.43
C ARG A 71 14.62 -1.98 -12.93
N LYS A 72 15.12 -0.97 -12.24
CA LYS A 72 16.44 -0.41 -12.53
C LYS A 72 17.52 -1.44 -12.18
N PRO A 73 18.65 -1.46 -12.90
CA PRO A 73 19.76 -2.32 -12.53
C PRO A 73 20.20 -2.06 -11.09
N LEU A 74 20.68 -3.10 -10.41
CA LEU A 74 21.10 -3.01 -9.03
C LEU A 74 22.12 -1.90 -8.79
N GLU A 75 23.09 -1.78 -9.71
CA GLU A 75 24.16 -0.81 -9.59
C GLU A 75 23.67 0.65 -9.63
N GLU A 76 22.49 0.90 -10.18
CA GLU A 76 21.91 2.24 -10.21
C GLU A 76 21.23 2.64 -8.90
N VAL A 77 20.84 1.65 -8.08
CA VAL A 77 20.03 1.92 -6.89
C VAL A 77 20.72 1.55 -5.59
N VAL A 78 21.87 0.85 -5.67
CA VAL A 78 22.58 0.38 -4.47
C VAL A 78 24.00 0.93 -4.49
N THR A 79 24.43 1.45 -3.35
CA THR A 79 25.80 1.88 -3.12
C THR A 79 26.34 1.12 -1.91
N PHE A 80 27.50 0.45 -2.11
CA PHE A 80 28.16 -0.25 -1.00
C PHE A 80 29.20 0.66 -0.39
N ILE A 81 29.19 0.69 0.94
CA ILE A 81 30.14 1.50 1.71
C ILE A 81 31.13 0.56 2.38
N ASP A 82 32.41 0.69 2.02
CA ASP A 82 33.49 -0.15 2.57
C ASP A 82 34.05 0.45 3.87
#